data_ea7e844070ee256787c9362fe0e074e6
#
_entry.id   ea7e844070ee256787c9362fe0e074e6
#
_cell.length_a   1.000
_cell.length_b   1.000
_cell.length_c   1.000
_cell.angle_alpha   90.00
_cell.angle_beta   90.00
_cell.angle_gamma   90.00
#
_symmetry.space_group_name_H-M   'P 1'
#
loop_
_entity.id
_entity.type
_entity.pdbx_description
1 polymer ?
#
loop_
_entity_poly.entity_id
_entity_poly.type
_entity_poly.pdbx_seq_one_letter_code
_entity_poly.pdbx_strand_id
1 'polypeptide(L)'
;MNILSSPKFRFIVGCAALLFVSLASSHLYSQSKNKQLAQQNQPFTQQENSAPVPSQISLTANFQNPFVAQQISDEVIDKQKAFFSQQNLLAASAPYPVVDEFKKYKFSINGSQVVTPGKLPSSKVNFNQGDLLTVLVNTRKYFQDYSSEDPDILRTGMLATQGVTIPDVLNTLNFMIAVLKEDIANNRATRLQDPNFINTNFRVIKWSPYNPKNKQQKQLRITKYAVFTHPGSRKKTSTFNTPIYSLKDNANNDKFYTKYTKQDVLSGIYEPGGKEFGKVTSLAYLTRNGLEEAIMEGTILINFTDGYKAFFNVDRNNGMSYIRGLKATAQKRYWYFREVDAIKGYGYKIDAKISIKPGVTFAGDVLNIGLGKVVVIEHTQGGRKHLRMGVIADTGGAFLPNLYQLDFLAGVFNNKKEFGQKISQLPDYATAYFLIKK
;
A
#
# COMPACT_ATOMS: atom_id res chain seq x y z
N MET A 1 -19.19 -24.10 -31.18
CA MET A 1 -19.66 -24.21 -29.80
C MET A 1 -19.01 -23.07 -28.98
N ASN A 2 -19.81 -22.07 -28.64
CA ASN A 2 -19.32 -20.82 -28.03
C ASN A 2 -19.07 -20.97 -26.51
N ILE A 3 -17.83 -21.18 -26.12
CA ILE A 3 -17.41 -21.25 -24.69
C ILE A 3 -17.26 -19.84 -24.07
N LEU A 4 -17.40 -18.77 -24.85
CA LEU A 4 -17.19 -17.36 -24.42
C LEU A 4 -18.40 -16.69 -23.75
N SER A 5 -19.53 -17.38 -23.59
CA SER A 5 -20.79 -16.80 -23.08
C SER A 5 -21.07 -17.10 -21.59
N SER A 6 -20.21 -17.87 -20.91
CA SER A 6 -20.41 -18.16 -19.48
C SER A 6 -20.04 -16.95 -18.60
N PRO A 7 -20.92 -16.51 -17.69
CA PRO A 7 -20.63 -15.42 -16.76
C PRO A 7 -19.35 -15.64 -15.92
N LYS A 8 -19.00 -16.90 -15.64
CA LYS A 8 -17.80 -17.27 -14.89
C LYS A 8 -16.51 -16.98 -15.66
N PHE A 9 -16.51 -17.11 -16.98
CA PHE A 9 -15.32 -16.83 -17.80
C PHE A 9 -15.07 -15.31 -17.95
N ARG A 10 -16.13 -14.53 -18.04
CA ARG A 10 -16.02 -13.05 -18.05
C ARG A 10 -15.50 -12.51 -16.73
N PHE A 11 -15.78 -13.18 -15.61
CA PHE A 11 -15.32 -12.80 -14.30
C PHE A 11 -13.80 -13.04 -14.11
N ILE A 12 -13.29 -14.18 -14.59
CA ILE A 12 -11.86 -14.53 -14.53
C ILE A 12 -11.02 -13.56 -15.37
N VAL A 13 -11.49 -13.20 -16.56
CA VAL A 13 -10.84 -12.21 -17.44
C VAL A 13 -10.91 -10.81 -16.84
N GLY A 14 -11.99 -10.46 -16.15
CA GLY A 14 -12.15 -9.19 -15.45
C GLY A 14 -11.20 -9.05 -14.27
N CYS A 15 -11.01 -10.08 -13.45
CA CYS A 15 -10.09 -10.07 -12.31
C CYS A 15 -8.62 -10.00 -12.75
N ALA A 16 -8.24 -10.74 -13.81
CA ALA A 16 -6.89 -10.64 -14.38
C ALA A 16 -6.60 -9.23 -14.91
N ALA A 17 -7.57 -8.60 -15.60
CA ALA A 17 -7.41 -7.25 -16.12
C ALA A 17 -7.28 -6.19 -15.01
N LEU A 18 -7.86 -6.41 -13.82
CA LEU A 18 -7.81 -5.49 -12.67
C LEU A 18 -6.52 -5.61 -11.86
N LEU A 19 -5.96 -6.81 -11.71
CA LEU A 19 -4.60 -7.00 -11.21
C LEU A 19 -3.58 -6.22 -12.06
N PHE A 20 -3.78 -6.17 -13.37
CA PHE A 20 -2.94 -5.43 -14.32
C PHE A 20 -2.96 -3.90 -14.10
N VAL A 21 -4.05 -3.32 -13.65
CA VAL A 21 -4.17 -1.87 -13.46
C VAL A 21 -3.57 -1.42 -12.12
N SER A 22 -3.71 -2.20 -11.05
CA SER A 22 -3.22 -1.84 -9.73
C SER A 22 -1.69 -1.76 -9.65
N LEU A 23 -0.99 -2.62 -10.38
CA LEU A 23 0.47 -2.73 -10.35
C LEU A 23 1.20 -1.73 -11.26
N ALA A 24 0.57 -1.31 -12.36
CA ALA A 24 1.19 -0.33 -13.27
C ALA A 24 1.38 1.04 -12.65
N SER A 25 0.57 1.40 -11.70
CA SER A 25 0.48 2.76 -11.20
C SER A 25 1.18 3.00 -9.86
N SER A 26 1.46 1.97 -9.06
CA SER A 26 2.33 2.12 -7.87
C SER A 26 3.73 2.62 -8.28
N HIS A 27 4.12 2.32 -9.51
CA HIS A 27 5.39 2.72 -10.06
C HIS A 27 5.38 4.16 -10.62
N LEU A 28 4.30 4.57 -11.25
CA LEU A 28 4.13 5.97 -11.67
C LEU A 28 4.07 6.90 -10.44
N TYR A 29 3.51 6.44 -9.33
CA TYR A 29 3.56 7.09 -8.03
C TYR A 29 5.00 7.36 -7.58
N SER A 30 5.86 6.35 -7.61
CA SER A 30 7.29 6.48 -7.27
C SER A 30 8.06 7.40 -8.23
N GLN A 31 7.73 7.40 -9.54
CA GLN A 31 8.42 8.26 -10.52
C GLN A 31 8.00 9.72 -10.46
N SER A 32 6.73 10.03 -10.20
CA SER A 32 6.28 11.42 -10.07
C SER A 32 6.91 12.08 -8.84
N LYS A 33 7.01 11.33 -7.73
CA LYS A 33 7.68 11.77 -6.51
C LYS A 33 9.17 12.04 -6.70
N ASN A 34 9.86 11.17 -7.43
CA ASN A 34 11.27 11.38 -7.76
C ASN A 34 11.50 12.59 -8.68
N LYS A 35 10.53 12.96 -9.53
CA LYS A 35 10.60 14.20 -10.33
C LYS A 35 10.37 15.45 -9.48
N GLN A 36 9.47 15.42 -8.51
CA GLN A 36 9.25 16.55 -7.60
C GLN A 36 10.46 16.80 -6.69
N LEU A 37 11.09 15.75 -6.17
CA LEU A 37 12.33 15.86 -5.38
C LEU A 37 13.51 16.39 -6.22
N ALA A 38 13.58 16.02 -7.51
CA ALA A 38 14.63 16.53 -8.42
C ALA A 38 14.41 18.00 -8.80
N GLN A 39 13.18 18.49 -8.82
CA GLN A 39 12.88 19.91 -9.08
C GLN A 39 13.08 20.80 -7.85
N GLN A 40 12.99 20.26 -6.63
CA GLN A 40 13.28 21.00 -5.39
C GLN A 40 14.79 21.18 -5.11
N ASN A 41 15.65 20.44 -5.79
CA ASN A 41 17.12 20.48 -5.60
C ASN A 41 17.85 21.30 -6.68
N GLN A 42 17.20 22.23 -7.37
CA GLN A 42 17.91 23.22 -8.19
C GLN A 42 18.41 24.35 -7.28
N PRO A 43 19.68 24.74 -7.38
CA PRO A 43 20.23 25.79 -6.52
C PRO A 43 19.61 27.14 -6.87
N PHE A 44 18.94 27.75 -5.91
CA PHE A 44 18.60 29.16 -5.94
C PHE A 44 19.90 29.97 -5.79
N THR A 45 20.21 30.78 -6.73
CA THR A 45 21.23 31.82 -6.63
C THR A 45 20.84 32.82 -5.55
N GLN A 46 21.70 32.93 -4.53
CA GLN A 46 21.53 33.84 -3.41
C GLN A 46 21.67 35.27 -3.84
N GLN A 47 20.72 36.12 -3.42
CA GLN A 47 20.96 37.52 -3.11
C GLN A 47 21.08 37.64 -1.58
N GLU A 48 22.24 38.10 -1.17
CA GLU A 48 22.56 38.37 0.24
C GLU A 48 21.67 39.44 0.86
N ASN A 49 21.03 39.14 1.99
CA ASN A 49 20.72 40.14 3.00
C ASN A 49 20.87 39.45 4.37
N SER A 50 21.83 39.98 5.10
CA SER A 50 22.31 39.51 6.42
C SER A 50 21.36 39.85 7.54
N ALA A 51 20.98 38.82 8.34
CA ALA A 51 20.55 38.97 9.75
C ALA A 51 21.07 37.75 10.53
N PRO A 52 21.38 37.91 11.83
CA PRO A 52 22.32 37.06 12.55
C PRO A 52 21.77 35.70 12.93
N VAL A 53 22.64 34.70 12.79
CA VAL A 53 22.42 33.29 13.14
C VAL A 53 22.48 33.08 14.65
N PRO A 54 21.51 32.41 15.29
CA PRO A 54 21.70 31.84 16.64
C PRO A 54 22.51 30.53 16.53
N SER A 55 23.45 30.40 17.45
CA SER A 55 24.43 29.35 17.61
C SER A 55 23.87 27.93 17.57
N GLN A 56 24.63 27.06 16.88
CA GLN A 56 24.44 25.61 16.82
C GLN A 56 24.44 24.99 18.22
N ILE A 57 23.38 24.28 18.55
CA ILE A 57 23.36 23.32 19.66
C ILE A 57 23.68 21.95 19.08
N SER A 58 24.88 21.45 19.40
CA SER A 58 25.28 20.07 19.10
C SER A 58 24.48 19.13 19.99
N LEU A 59 23.56 18.37 19.40
CA LEU A 59 22.81 17.29 20.06
C LEU A 59 23.45 15.94 19.75
N THR A 60 24.46 15.57 20.55
CA THR A 60 24.82 14.16 20.75
C THR A 60 23.88 13.60 21.82
N ALA A 61 22.76 13.01 21.41
CA ALA A 61 21.82 12.37 22.31
C ALA A 61 22.06 10.86 22.37
N ASN A 62 22.43 10.39 23.55
CA ASN A 62 22.45 8.98 23.94
C ASN A 62 21.01 8.43 23.98
N PHE A 63 20.65 7.59 22.99
CA PHE A 63 19.32 6.97 22.90
C PHE A 63 19.23 5.72 23.79
N GLN A 64 19.13 5.89 25.11
CA GLN A 64 18.83 4.77 26.02
C GLN A 64 17.65 5.01 26.98
N ASN A 65 16.85 6.06 26.77
CA ASN A 65 15.74 6.34 27.65
C ASN A 65 14.40 6.37 26.88
N PRO A 66 13.48 5.40 27.11
CA PRO A 66 12.18 5.35 26.43
C PRO A 66 11.29 6.57 26.70
N PHE A 67 11.53 7.31 27.80
CA PHE A 67 10.82 8.54 28.11
C PHE A 67 11.15 9.70 27.17
N VAL A 68 12.38 9.78 26.65
CA VAL A 68 12.80 10.85 25.73
C VAL A 68 12.17 10.66 24.34
N ALA A 69 12.03 9.42 23.89
CA ALA A 69 11.36 9.12 22.62
C ALA A 69 9.87 9.47 22.66
N GLN A 70 9.22 9.33 23.83
CA GLN A 70 7.82 9.71 24.03
C GLN A 70 7.65 11.24 24.06
N GLN A 71 8.54 11.98 24.70
CA GLN A 71 8.51 13.44 24.70
C GLN A 71 8.72 14.06 23.32
N ILE A 72 9.64 13.52 22.51
CA ILE A 72 9.86 13.99 21.13
C ILE A 72 8.63 13.73 20.26
N SER A 73 7.95 12.59 20.43
CA SER A 73 6.71 12.29 19.72
C SER A 73 5.56 13.22 20.12
N ASP A 74 5.46 13.55 21.38
CA ASP A 74 4.42 14.41 21.94
C ASP A 74 4.63 15.88 21.50
N GLU A 75 5.85 16.37 21.45
CA GLU A 75 6.18 17.71 20.96
C GLU A 75 5.91 17.88 19.45
N VAL A 76 6.20 16.86 18.63
CA VAL A 76 5.85 16.85 17.21
C VAL A 76 4.34 16.80 17.03
N ILE A 77 3.63 16.01 17.84
CA ILE A 77 2.18 15.91 17.84
C ILE A 77 1.54 17.26 18.25
N ASP A 78 2.07 17.93 19.26
CA ASP A 78 1.51 19.21 19.73
C ASP A 78 1.78 20.38 18.77
N LYS A 79 2.93 20.43 18.12
CA LYS A 79 3.19 21.39 17.03
C LYS A 79 2.28 21.13 15.81
N GLN A 80 2.00 19.88 15.50
CA GLN A 80 1.04 19.53 14.47
C GLN A 80 -0.39 19.86 14.87
N LYS A 81 -0.80 19.63 16.13
CA LYS A 81 -2.12 20.05 16.65
C LYS A 81 -2.33 21.55 16.49
N ALA A 82 -1.34 22.36 16.84
CA ALA A 82 -1.41 23.82 16.70
C ALA A 82 -1.54 24.28 15.24
N PHE A 83 -0.79 23.66 14.34
CA PHE A 83 -0.84 23.96 12.90
C PHE A 83 -2.18 23.56 12.27
N PHE A 84 -2.74 22.40 12.65
CA PHE A 84 -3.99 21.88 12.11
C PHE A 84 -5.24 22.42 12.81
N SER A 85 -5.17 22.92 14.05
CA SER A 85 -6.33 23.46 14.78
C SER A 85 -6.89 24.73 14.14
N GLN A 86 -6.06 25.57 13.56
CA GLN A 86 -6.50 26.76 12.80
C GLN A 86 -7.12 26.43 11.44
N GLN A 87 -6.70 25.36 10.79
CA GLN A 87 -7.30 24.92 9.51
C GLN A 87 -8.61 24.16 9.70
N ASN A 88 -8.83 23.49 10.82
CA ASN A 88 -9.98 22.62 11.05
C ASN A 88 -11.32 23.36 11.25
N LEU A 89 -11.32 24.58 11.75
CA LEU A 89 -12.57 25.37 11.92
C LEU A 89 -13.17 25.83 10.58
N LEU A 90 -12.37 25.98 9.55
CA LEU A 90 -12.81 26.35 8.19
C LEU A 90 -13.06 25.12 7.31
N ALA A 91 -12.47 23.96 7.63
CA ALA A 91 -12.51 22.77 6.79
C ALA A 91 -13.81 21.95 6.91
N ALA A 92 -14.55 22.07 8.01
CA ALA A 92 -15.77 21.28 8.26
C ALA A 92 -16.90 21.58 7.27
N SER A 93 -16.89 22.72 6.62
CA SER A 93 -17.92 23.14 5.66
C SER A 93 -17.44 23.24 4.21
N ALA A 94 -16.12 23.19 3.98
CA ALA A 94 -15.54 23.32 2.63
C ALA A 94 -15.53 21.97 1.88
N PRO A 95 -15.77 21.98 0.57
CA PRO A 95 -15.62 20.81 -0.27
C PRO A 95 -14.15 20.30 -0.19
N TYR A 96 -13.97 18.98 -0.02
CA TYR A 96 -12.65 18.36 -0.05
C TYR A 96 -12.12 18.29 -1.49
N PRO A 97 -11.00 18.97 -1.81
CA PRO A 97 -10.40 18.89 -3.14
C PRO A 97 -9.71 17.54 -3.28
N VAL A 98 -10.14 16.75 -4.26
CA VAL A 98 -9.54 15.44 -4.52
C VAL A 98 -8.17 15.62 -5.15
N VAL A 99 -7.16 14.95 -4.58
CA VAL A 99 -5.78 14.96 -5.07
C VAL A 99 -5.64 13.96 -6.21
N ASP A 100 -5.17 14.45 -7.37
CA ASP A 100 -4.78 13.63 -8.51
C ASP A 100 -3.33 13.95 -8.88
N GLU A 101 -2.40 13.05 -8.57
CA GLU A 101 -0.98 13.22 -8.90
C GLU A 101 -0.71 13.44 -10.38
N PHE A 102 -1.53 12.82 -11.24
CA PHE A 102 -1.38 12.96 -12.69
C PHE A 102 -2.10 14.17 -13.25
N LYS A 103 -2.75 14.98 -12.39
CA LYS A 103 -3.53 16.17 -12.79
C LYS A 103 -4.58 15.89 -13.87
N LYS A 104 -5.04 14.65 -13.99
CA LYS A 104 -6.05 14.22 -14.97
C LYS A 104 -7.45 14.62 -14.57
N TYR A 105 -7.70 14.72 -13.27
CA TYR A 105 -9.00 15.04 -12.72
C TYR A 105 -8.86 16.21 -11.73
N LYS A 106 -9.72 17.19 -11.88
CA LYS A 106 -9.86 18.28 -10.91
C LYS A 106 -11.31 18.29 -10.48
N PHE A 107 -11.61 17.71 -9.33
CA PHE A 107 -12.93 17.77 -8.74
C PHE A 107 -12.83 17.81 -7.21
N SER A 108 -13.86 18.31 -6.58
CA SER A 108 -14.01 18.27 -5.14
C SER A 108 -15.24 17.43 -4.78
N ILE A 109 -15.23 16.88 -3.59
CA ILE A 109 -16.35 16.10 -3.04
C ILE A 109 -16.93 16.83 -1.83
N ASN A 110 -18.24 16.69 -1.63
CA ASN A 110 -18.85 17.06 -0.37
C ASN A 110 -18.61 15.92 0.64
N GLY A 111 -17.84 16.19 1.70
CA GLY A 111 -17.48 15.20 2.71
C GLY A 111 -18.71 14.54 3.35
N SER A 112 -19.79 15.29 3.60
CA SER A 112 -21.03 14.77 4.17
C SER A 112 -21.77 13.75 3.27
N GLN A 113 -21.47 13.71 1.99
CA GLN A 113 -22.02 12.71 1.06
C GLN A 113 -21.21 11.42 1.04
N VAL A 114 -19.91 11.49 1.39
CA VAL A 114 -18.98 10.36 1.31
C VAL A 114 -18.72 9.73 2.67
N VAL A 115 -18.66 10.53 3.73
CA VAL A 115 -18.40 10.08 5.09
C VAL A 115 -19.46 10.62 6.04
N THR A 116 -20.16 9.72 6.74
CA THR A 116 -21.25 10.04 7.66
C THR A 116 -21.13 9.27 8.97
N PRO A 117 -21.71 9.75 10.09
CA PRO A 117 -21.77 8.96 11.31
C PRO A 117 -22.38 7.58 11.05
N GLY A 118 -21.83 6.56 11.68
CA GLY A 118 -22.26 5.17 11.53
C GLY A 118 -22.23 4.39 12.84
N LYS A 119 -22.66 3.15 12.78
CA LYS A 119 -22.62 2.17 13.86
C LYS A 119 -22.42 0.79 13.25
N LEU A 120 -21.54 -0.04 13.86
CA LEU A 120 -21.40 -1.43 13.44
C LEU A 120 -22.63 -2.24 13.88
N PRO A 121 -23.10 -3.19 13.04
CA PRO A 121 -24.14 -4.14 13.43
C PRO A 121 -23.61 -5.13 14.47
N SER A 122 -24.51 -5.81 15.17
CA SER A 122 -24.20 -6.75 16.25
C SER A 122 -23.65 -8.10 15.75
N SER A 123 -22.66 -8.05 14.85
CA SER A 123 -21.96 -9.23 14.32
C SER A 123 -20.50 -9.20 14.72
N LYS A 124 -19.94 -10.35 15.07
CA LYS A 124 -18.53 -10.47 15.42
C LYS A 124 -17.64 -9.98 14.28
N VAL A 125 -16.64 -9.16 14.61
CA VAL A 125 -15.66 -8.66 13.64
C VAL A 125 -14.55 -9.67 13.46
N ASN A 126 -14.33 -10.14 12.24
CA ASN A 126 -13.39 -11.21 11.93
C ASN A 126 -12.04 -10.65 11.47
N PHE A 127 -10.98 -11.11 12.12
CA PHE A 127 -9.57 -10.89 11.76
C PHE A 127 -8.68 -11.81 12.62
N ASN A 128 -7.43 -12.02 12.17
CA ASN A 128 -6.40 -12.63 13.02
C ASN A 128 -5.80 -11.53 13.92
N GLN A 129 -5.81 -11.75 15.24
CA GLN A 129 -5.38 -10.71 16.20
C GLN A 129 -3.87 -10.47 16.17
N GLY A 130 -3.03 -11.48 15.95
CA GLY A 130 -1.58 -11.34 15.82
C GLY A 130 -1.18 -10.64 14.55
N ASP A 131 -1.83 -10.96 13.42
CA ASP A 131 -1.58 -10.31 12.13
C ASP A 131 -2.03 -8.84 12.17
N LEU A 132 -3.20 -8.55 12.75
CA LEU A 132 -3.66 -7.17 12.90
C LEU A 132 -2.71 -6.36 13.77
N LEU A 133 -2.27 -6.90 14.93
CA LEU A 133 -1.29 -6.26 15.79
C LEU A 133 0.00 -5.94 15.01
N THR A 134 0.50 -6.89 14.24
CA THR A 134 1.71 -6.72 13.42
C THR A 134 1.56 -5.54 12.45
N VAL A 135 0.45 -5.48 11.69
CA VAL A 135 0.23 -4.41 10.71
C VAL A 135 0.03 -3.06 11.38
N LEU A 136 -0.70 -2.98 12.50
CA LEU A 136 -0.88 -1.75 13.26
C LEU A 136 0.47 -1.20 13.78
N VAL A 137 1.31 -2.07 14.36
CA VAL A 137 2.64 -1.69 14.89
C VAL A 137 3.53 -1.18 13.76
N ASN A 138 3.60 -1.90 12.64
CA ASN A 138 4.45 -1.53 11.51
C ASN A 138 3.96 -0.24 10.84
N THR A 139 2.65 -0.04 10.73
CA THR A 139 2.06 1.18 10.18
C THR A 139 2.35 2.38 11.10
N ARG A 140 2.16 2.24 12.42
CA ARG A 140 2.52 3.28 13.39
C ARG A 140 4.00 3.62 13.32
N LYS A 141 4.87 2.60 13.29
CA LYS A 141 6.32 2.79 13.17
C LYS A 141 6.68 3.57 11.90
N TYR A 142 6.01 3.31 10.79
CA TYR A 142 6.22 4.07 9.55
C TYR A 142 5.94 5.56 9.72
N PHE A 143 4.85 5.94 10.41
CA PHE A 143 4.60 7.34 10.73
C PHE A 143 5.71 7.95 11.58
N GLN A 144 6.23 7.22 12.57
CA GLN A 144 7.28 7.69 13.45
C GLN A 144 8.61 7.88 12.72
N ASP A 145 8.97 6.94 11.87
CA ASP A 145 10.29 6.90 11.23
C ASP A 145 10.38 7.81 9.98
N TYR A 146 9.26 8.02 9.26
CA TYR A 146 9.32 8.56 7.89
C TYR A 146 8.39 9.75 7.64
N SER A 147 7.79 10.36 8.66
CA SER A 147 6.91 11.52 8.48
C SER A 147 7.62 12.74 7.90
N SER A 148 8.94 12.87 8.10
CA SER A 148 9.76 13.94 7.54
C SER A 148 10.10 13.71 6.06
N GLU A 149 10.37 12.46 5.67
CA GLU A 149 10.75 12.09 4.30
C GLU A 149 9.54 11.80 3.41
N ASP A 150 8.40 11.46 4.01
CA ASP A 150 7.17 11.12 3.32
C ASP A 150 5.96 11.93 3.82
N PRO A 151 5.86 13.23 3.44
CA PRO A 151 4.80 14.11 3.94
C PRO A 151 3.38 13.68 3.50
N ASP A 152 3.23 12.79 2.51
CA ASP A 152 1.91 12.32 2.07
C ASP A 152 1.20 11.48 3.13
N ILE A 153 1.92 10.85 4.05
CA ILE A 153 1.30 10.11 5.16
C ILE A 153 0.62 11.02 6.17
N LEU A 154 1.00 12.30 6.21
CA LEU A 154 0.37 13.32 7.07
C LEU A 154 -0.97 13.82 6.51
N ARG A 155 -1.46 13.24 5.41
CA ARG A 155 -2.78 13.53 4.85
C ARG A 155 -3.87 12.75 5.58
N THR A 156 -4.81 13.44 6.18
CA THR A 156 -6.03 12.82 6.73
C THR A 156 -7.02 12.39 5.64
N GLY A 157 -6.83 12.92 4.44
CA GLY A 157 -7.73 12.68 3.32
C GLY A 157 -9.14 13.25 3.57
N MET A 158 -10.13 12.64 2.96
CA MET A 158 -11.54 13.08 3.08
C MET A 158 -12.08 13.06 4.51
N LEU A 159 -11.47 12.31 5.44
CA LEU A 159 -11.87 12.30 6.85
C LEU A 159 -11.60 13.63 7.57
N ALA A 160 -10.77 14.52 7.00
CA ALA A 160 -10.60 15.88 7.48
C ALA A 160 -11.94 16.64 7.52
N THR A 161 -12.87 16.35 6.59
CA THR A 161 -14.22 16.93 6.58
C THR A 161 -15.09 16.53 7.78
N GLN A 162 -14.66 15.51 8.53
CA GLN A 162 -15.27 15.05 9.79
C GLN A 162 -14.46 15.48 11.01
N GLY A 163 -13.52 16.40 10.84
CA GLY A 163 -12.64 16.87 11.90
C GLY A 163 -11.63 15.82 12.39
N VAL A 164 -11.34 14.79 11.58
CA VAL A 164 -10.31 13.79 11.91
C VAL A 164 -8.94 14.38 11.58
N THR A 165 -7.99 14.20 12.48
CA THR A 165 -6.60 14.65 12.37
C THR A 165 -5.63 13.46 12.31
N ILE A 166 -4.35 13.71 12.00
CA ILE A 166 -3.32 12.65 12.10
C ILE A 166 -3.11 12.18 13.53
N PRO A 167 -3.08 13.05 14.56
CA PRO A 167 -3.12 12.61 15.95
C PRO A 167 -4.25 11.63 16.27
N ASP A 168 -5.47 11.82 15.76
CA ASP A 168 -6.58 10.90 15.98
C ASP A 168 -6.34 9.54 15.34
N VAL A 169 -5.69 9.52 14.16
CA VAL A 169 -5.26 8.27 13.52
C VAL A 169 -4.24 7.55 14.37
N LEU A 170 -3.19 8.25 14.83
CA LEU A 170 -2.14 7.67 15.67
C LEU A 170 -2.69 7.21 17.02
N ASN A 171 -3.59 7.96 17.65
CA ASN A 171 -4.29 7.56 18.87
C ASN A 171 -5.12 6.29 18.65
N THR A 172 -5.78 6.18 17.48
CA THR A 172 -6.52 4.97 17.12
C THR A 172 -5.60 3.76 17.01
N LEU A 173 -4.46 3.89 16.31
CA LEU A 173 -3.46 2.82 16.20
C LEU A 173 -2.92 2.43 17.58
N ASN A 174 -2.53 3.41 18.40
CA ASN A 174 -2.00 3.19 19.75
C ASN A 174 -3.00 2.47 20.66
N PHE A 175 -4.25 2.92 20.69
CA PHE A 175 -5.29 2.29 21.48
C PHE A 175 -5.54 0.83 21.06
N MET A 176 -5.65 0.56 19.76
CA MET A 176 -5.86 -0.80 19.26
C MET A 176 -4.66 -1.71 19.55
N ILE A 177 -3.44 -1.21 19.41
CA ILE A 177 -2.20 -1.94 19.77
C ILE A 177 -2.22 -2.30 21.25
N ALA A 178 -2.58 -1.37 22.13
CA ALA A 178 -2.66 -1.61 23.56
C ALA A 178 -3.70 -2.68 23.90
N VAL A 179 -4.92 -2.58 23.34
CA VAL A 179 -5.98 -3.59 23.52
C VAL A 179 -5.54 -4.96 23.06
N LEU A 180 -4.95 -5.07 21.85
CA LEU A 180 -4.50 -6.36 21.31
C LEU A 180 -3.37 -6.97 22.15
N LYS A 181 -2.39 -6.18 22.58
CA LYS A 181 -1.29 -6.66 23.44
C LYS A 181 -1.82 -7.19 24.75
N GLU A 182 -2.71 -6.46 25.40
CA GLU A 182 -3.34 -6.88 26.67
C GLU A 182 -4.16 -8.15 26.49
N ASP A 183 -4.99 -8.23 25.44
CA ASP A 183 -5.85 -9.39 25.21
C ASP A 183 -5.03 -10.63 24.87
N ILE A 184 -3.96 -10.52 24.09
CA ILE A 184 -3.01 -11.61 23.78
C ILE A 184 -2.26 -12.06 25.02
N ALA A 185 -1.75 -11.13 25.84
CA ALA A 185 -1.04 -11.45 27.09
C ALA A 185 -1.92 -12.21 28.09
N ASN A 186 -3.21 -11.93 28.08
CA ASN A 186 -4.20 -12.63 28.92
C ASN A 186 -4.83 -13.86 28.25
N ASN A 187 -4.30 -14.33 27.11
CA ASN A 187 -4.80 -15.49 26.34
C ASN A 187 -6.32 -15.45 26.07
N ARG A 188 -6.88 -14.26 25.82
CA ARG A 188 -8.31 -14.09 25.54
C ARG A 188 -8.56 -13.64 24.11
N ALA A 189 -9.77 -13.93 23.60
CA ALA A 189 -10.24 -13.32 22.36
C ALA A 189 -10.30 -11.81 22.53
N THR A 190 -9.77 -11.06 21.55
CA THR A 190 -9.68 -9.63 21.66
C THR A 190 -11.05 -8.94 21.66
N ARG A 191 -11.19 -7.96 22.55
CA ARG A 191 -12.36 -7.07 22.64
C ARG A 191 -12.66 -6.34 21.31
N LEU A 192 -11.66 -6.16 20.45
CA LEU A 192 -11.85 -5.58 19.10
C LEU A 192 -12.67 -6.47 18.15
N GLN A 193 -13.00 -7.71 18.55
CA GLN A 193 -13.96 -8.54 17.82
C GLN A 193 -15.42 -8.31 18.25
N ASP A 194 -15.64 -7.62 19.38
CA ASP A 194 -16.97 -7.27 19.87
C ASP A 194 -17.42 -5.92 19.26
N PRO A 195 -18.49 -5.88 18.44
CA PRO A 195 -19.00 -4.66 17.88
C PRO A 195 -19.50 -3.66 18.94
N ASN A 196 -19.94 -4.14 20.12
CA ASN A 196 -20.35 -3.24 21.21
C ASN A 196 -19.14 -2.50 21.79
N PHE A 197 -18.04 -3.22 22.04
CA PHE A 197 -16.78 -2.59 22.44
C PHE A 197 -16.31 -1.53 21.43
N ILE A 198 -16.39 -1.85 20.13
CA ILE A 198 -16.01 -0.91 19.07
C ILE A 198 -16.95 0.30 19.08
N ASN A 199 -18.26 0.11 19.06
CA ASN A 199 -19.25 1.21 19.04
C ASN A 199 -19.12 2.12 20.27
N THR A 200 -18.70 1.58 21.41
CA THR A 200 -18.49 2.35 22.66
C THR A 200 -17.21 3.19 22.57
N ASN A 201 -16.11 2.61 22.10
CA ASN A 201 -14.78 3.20 22.21
C ASN A 201 -14.35 4.01 20.97
N PHE A 202 -15.04 3.83 19.83
CA PHE A 202 -14.69 4.50 18.58
C PHE A 202 -15.82 5.35 18.04
N ARG A 203 -15.46 6.45 17.40
CA ARG A 203 -16.31 7.10 16.40
C ARG A 203 -16.32 6.18 15.18
N VAL A 204 -17.48 5.63 14.87
CA VAL A 204 -17.67 4.82 13.66
C VAL A 204 -18.17 5.74 12.56
N ILE A 205 -17.44 5.82 11.45
CA ILE A 205 -17.75 6.71 10.33
C ILE A 205 -18.02 5.83 9.10
N LYS A 206 -19.26 5.85 8.62
CA LYS A 206 -19.66 5.11 7.41
C LYS A 206 -19.06 5.77 6.17
N TRP A 207 -18.50 4.96 5.29
CA TRP A 207 -17.95 5.39 4.01
C TRP A 207 -18.88 5.00 2.86
N SER A 208 -19.44 6.00 2.19
CA SER A 208 -20.22 5.85 0.95
C SER A 208 -19.29 6.03 -0.26
N PRO A 209 -19.35 5.17 -1.28
CA PRO A 209 -18.49 5.29 -2.45
C PRO A 209 -18.80 6.57 -3.25
N TYR A 210 -17.75 7.22 -3.71
CA TYR A 210 -17.86 8.27 -4.71
C TYR A 210 -17.21 7.80 -6.01
N ASN A 211 -18.04 7.41 -6.97
CA ASN A 211 -17.57 6.95 -8.28
C ASN A 211 -18.10 7.87 -9.39
N PRO A 212 -17.25 8.73 -9.98
CA PRO A 212 -17.67 9.65 -11.03
C PRO A 212 -18.23 8.95 -12.28
N LYS A 213 -17.78 7.70 -12.52
CA LYS A 213 -18.19 6.88 -13.69
C LYS A 213 -19.47 6.06 -13.43
N ASN A 214 -19.83 5.85 -12.16
CA ASN A 214 -21.02 5.09 -11.78
C ASN A 214 -21.66 5.69 -10.52
N LYS A 215 -22.47 6.70 -10.70
CA LYS A 215 -23.19 7.40 -9.62
C LYS A 215 -24.20 6.50 -8.87
N GLN A 216 -24.56 5.36 -9.42
CA GLN A 216 -25.47 4.38 -8.81
C GLN A 216 -24.77 3.41 -7.86
N GLN A 217 -23.45 3.44 -7.76
CA GLN A 217 -22.72 2.56 -6.86
C GLN A 217 -23.03 2.90 -5.40
N LYS A 218 -23.67 1.96 -4.68
CA LYS A 218 -24.08 2.14 -3.28
C LYS A 218 -23.12 1.58 -2.25
N GLN A 219 -22.23 0.66 -2.64
CA GLN A 219 -21.27 0.00 -1.79
C GLN A 219 -19.86 0.11 -2.39
N LEU A 220 -18.84 0.09 -1.55
CA LEU A 220 -17.46 0.01 -2.01
C LEU A 220 -17.23 -1.28 -2.76
N ARG A 221 -16.53 -1.18 -3.88
CA ARG A 221 -15.98 -2.33 -4.56
C ARG A 221 -14.83 -2.89 -3.76
N ILE A 222 -14.83 -4.20 -3.51
CA ILE A 222 -13.75 -4.90 -2.82
C ILE A 222 -13.05 -5.81 -3.82
N THR A 223 -11.96 -5.33 -4.40
CA THR A 223 -11.06 -6.16 -5.19
C THR A 223 -10.12 -6.95 -4.29
N LYS A 224 -9.44 -7.92 -4.84
CA LYS A 224 -8.56 -8.83 -4.07
C LYS A 224 -7.24 -8.95 -4.80
N TYR A 225 -6.16 -8.89 -4.05
CA TYR A 225 -4.81 -9.16 -4.53
C TYR A 225 -4.11 -10.17 -3.64
N ALA A 226 -3.00 -10.70 -4.11
CA ALA A 226 -2.28 -11.75 -3.44
C ALA A 226 -0.79 -11.71 -3.78
N VAL A 227 -0.01 -12.42 -3.00
CA VAL A 227 1.36 -12.82 -3.32
C VAL A 227 1.30 -14.23 -3.90
N PHE A 228 2.00 -14.48 -5.01
CA PHE A 228 2.12 -15.82 -5.56
C PHE A 228 3.50 -16.42 -5.31
N THR A 229 3.51 -17.75 -5.17
CA THR A 229 4.73 -18.53 -5.02
C THR A 229 5.21 -18.96 -6.39
N HIS A 230 6.45 -18.61 -6.73
CA HIS A 230 7.10 -19.00 -7.97
C HIS A 230 8.19 -20.02 -7.70
N PRO A 231 8.23 -21.18 -8.39
CA PRO A 231 9.38 -22.05 -8.33
C PRO A 231 10.58 -21.37 -8.99
N GLY A 232 11.76 -21.52 -8.40
CA GLY A 232 12.97 -20.88 -8.91
C GLY A 232 14.25 -21.59 -8.51
N SER A 233 15.38 -21.19 -9.09
CA SER A 233 16.71 -21.68 -8.78
C SER A 233 17.68 -20.52 -8.56
N ARG A 234 18.65 -20.69 -7.67
CA ARG A 234 19.75 -19.73 -7.50
C ARG A 234 20.76 -19.77 -8.65
N LYS A 235 20.80 -20.89 -9.40
CA LYS A 235 21.66 -21.08 -10.54
C LYS A 235 20.84 -21.26 -11.80
N LYS A 236 21.35 -20.81 -12.93
CA LYS A 236 20.75 -21.03 -14.24
C LYS A 236 20.74 -22.54 -14.57
N THR A 237 19.59 -23.05 -14.96
CA THR A 237 19.37 -24.46 -15.36
C THR A 237 18.58 -24.49 -16.69
N SER A 238 18.37 -25.67 -17.25
CA SER A 238 17.51 -25.82 -18.45
C SER A 238 16.07 -25.37 -18.21
N THR A 239 15.54 -25.60 -17.02
CA THR A 239 14.15 -25.22 -16.62
C THR A 239 14.09 -23.78 -16.12
N PHE A 240 14.99 -23.40 -15.23
CA PHE A 240 15.06 -22.08 -14.64
C PHE A 240 16.19 -21.29 -15.30
N ASN A 241 15.87 -20.62 -16.40
CA ASN A 241 16.83 -19.93 -17.24
C ASN A 241 16.57 -18.44 -17.42
N THR A 242 15.52 -17.93 -16.79
CA THR A 242 15.09 -16.54 -16.93
C THR A 242 15.35 -15.77 -15.63
N PRO A 243 16.36 -14.87 -15.62
CA PRO A 243 16.80 -14.22 -14.40
C PRO A 243 15.85 -13.11 -13.95
N ILE A 244 15.79 -12.91 -12.61
CA ILE A 244 15.42 -11.64 -11.98
C ILE A 244 16.65 -11.01 -11.35
N TYR A 245 16.73 -9.69 -11.43
CA TYR A 245 17.91 -8.94 -11.03
C TYR A 245 17.59 -7.89 -9.95
N SER A 246 18.60 -7.63 -9.10
CA SER A 246 18.67 -6.43 -8.27
C SER A 246 19.64 -5.43 -8.90
N LEU A 247 19.27 -4.14 -8.84
CA LEU A 247 20.18 -3.06 -9.17
C LEU A 247 21.20 -2.88 -8.03
N LYS A 248 22.45 -2.55 -8.37
CA LYS A 248 23.43 -2.11 -7.38
C LYS A 248 23.12 -0.67 -6.91
N ASP A 249 23.58 -0.29 -5.72
CA ASP A 249 23.21 0.99 -5.09
C ASP A 249 23.61 2.23 -5.90
N ASN A 250 24.66 2.16 -6.70
CA ASN A 250 25.10 3.25 -7.59
C ASN A 250 24.27 3.39 -8.87
N ALA A 251 23.34 2.48 -9.17
CA ALA A 251 22.50 2.52 -10.38
C ALA A 251 21.56 3.74 -10.45
N ASN A 252 21.36 4.44 -9.33
CA ASN A 252 20.52 5.64 -9.28
C ASN A 252 21.11 6.84 -10.03
N ASN A 253 22.46 6.90 -10.16
CA ASN A 253 23.13 8.09 -10.70
C ASN A 253 22.96 8.22 -12.23
N ASP A 254 23.04 7.12 -12.98
CA ASP A 254 22.98 7.14 -14.45
C ASP A 254 21.67 6.56 -15.02
N LYS A 255 20.85 5.93 -14.17
CA LYS A 255 19.59 5.26 -14.55
C LYS A 255 19.71 4.39 -15.80
N PHE A 256 20.87 3.77 -16.01
CA PHE A 256 21.19 2.99 -17.21
C PHE A 256 20.10 1.95 -17.54
N TYR A 257 19.49 1.39 -16.52
CA TYR A 257 18.45 0.35 -16.63
C TYR A 257 17.17 0.82 -17.34
N THR A 258 16.94 2.15 -17.46
CA THR A 258 15.77 2.70 -18.17
C THR A 258 15.94 2.68 -19.70
N LYS A 259 17.16 2.42 -20.18
CA LYS A 259 17.48 2.37 -21.61
C LYS A 259 17.09 1.02 -22.24
N TYR A 260 16.86 -0.02 -21.42
CA TYR A 260 16.72 -1.40 -21.89
C TYR A 260 15.33 -1.95 -21.69
N THR A 261 14.84 -2.63 -22.72
CA THR A 261 13.58 -3.38 -22.68
C THR A 261 13.76 -4.70 -21.93
N LYS A 262 12.63 -5.36 -21.59
CA LYS A 262 12.68 -6.73 -21.11
C LYS A 262 13.40 -7.67 -22.08
N GLN A 263 13.20 -7.49 -23.38
CA GLN A 263 13.85 -8.30 -24.42
C GLN A 263 15.36 -8.11 -24.39
N ASP A 264 15.85 -6.87 -24.21
CA ASP A 264 17.28 -6.61 -24.08
C ASP A 264 17.84 -7.27 -22.81
N VAL A 265 17.15 -7.22 -21.68
CA VAL A 265 17.56 -7.91 -20.45
C VAL A 265 17.65 -9.42 -20.68
N LEU A 266 16.66 -10.00 -21.35
CA LEU A 266 16.59 -11.43 -21.62
C LEU A 266 17.54 -11.90 -22.72
N SER A 267 18.07 -10.98 -23.54
CA SER A 267 19.14 -11.31 -24.51
C SER A 267 20.51 -11.43 -23.86
N GLY A 268 20.62 -11.19 -22.53
CA GLY A 268 21.85 -11.41 -21.78
C GLY A 268 22.74 -10.17 -21.62
N ILE A 269 22.21 -8.95 -21.73
CA ILE A 269 23.01 -7.72 -21.56
C ILE A 269 23.75 -7.64 -20.20
N TYR A 270 23.24 -8.33 -19.18
CA TYR A 270 23.82 -8.41 -17.84
C TYR A 270 24.62 -9.68 -17.57
N GLU A 271 24.59 -10.66 -18.48
CA GLU A 271 25.37 -11.90 -18.38
C GLU A 271 26.84 -11.67 -18.76
N PRO A 272 27.78 -12.60 -18.42
CA PRO A 272 29.18 -12.49 -18.84
C PRO A 272 29.33 -12.26 -20.36
N GLY A 273 30.07 -11.24 -20.74
CA GLY A 273 30.20 -10.78 -22.12
C GLY A 273 29.12 -9.82 -22.60
N GLY A 274 28.07 -9.62 -21.82
CA GLY A 274 27.03 -8.64 -22.10
C GLY A 274 27.46 -7.20 -21.83
N LYS A 275 26.92 -6.27 -22.56
CA LYS A 275 27.25 -4.83 -22.58
C LYS A 275 27.15 -4.13 -21.21
N GLU A 276 26.28 -4.59 -20.32
CA GLU A 276 26.06 -4.03 -18.98
C GLU A 276 26.45 -5.02 -17.87
N PHE A 277 27.35 -5.96 -18.20
CA PHE A 277 27.84 -6.94 -17.23
C PHE A 277 28.39 -6.27 -15.97
N GLY A 278 28.08 -6.83 -14.81
CA GLY A 278 28.55 -6.33 -13.53
C GLY A 278 27.70 -5.20 -12.90
N LYS A 279 26.72 -4.62 -13.60
CA LYS A 279 25.88 -3.52 -13.08
C LYS A 279 24.68 -3.99 -12.24
N VAL A 280 24.32 -5.26 -12.30
CA VAL A 280 23.23 -5.87 -11.55
C VAL A 280 23.72 -7.11 -10.80
N THR A 281 22.90 -7.57 -9.84
CA THR A 281 23.09 -8.85 -9.15
C THR A 281 21.96 -9.78 -9.52
N SER A 282 22.26 -11.01 -9.98
CA SER A 282 21.25 -12.04 -10.18
C SER A 282 20.72 -12.53 -8.82
N LEU A 283 19.41 -12.48 -8.63
CA LEU A 283 18.75 -12.92 -7.41
C LEU A 283 18.24 -14.36 -7.52
N ALA A 284 17.62 -14.68 -8.63
CA ALA A 284 17.07 -15.99 -8.91
C ALA A 284 16.86 -16.18 -10.42
N TYR A 285 16.71 -17.42 -10.82
CA TYR A 285 16.27 -17.81 -12.16
C TYR A 285 14.89 -18.46 -12.05
N LEU A 286 13.95 -17.97 -12.84
CA LEU A 286 12.58 -18.48 -12.96
C LEU A 286 12.40 -19.18 -14.30
N THR A 287 11.26 -19.82 -14.49
CA THR A 287 10.79 -20.18 -15.83
C THR A 287 10.40 -18.92 -16.60
N ARG A 288 10.32 -18.96 -17.91
CA ARG A 288 9.86 -17.81 -18.71
C ARG A 288 8.49 -17.32 -18.28
N ASN A 289 7.54 -18.24 -18.08
CA ASN A 289 6.19 -17.88 -17.60
C ASN A 289 6.23 -17.32 -16.16
N GLY A 290 7.07 -17.88 -15.30
CA GLY A 290 7.27 -17.38 -13.94
C GLY A 290 7.76 -15.93 -13.92
N LEU A 291 8.70 -15.55 -14.80
CA LEU A 291 9.09 -14.14 -14.92
C LEU A 291 7.93 -13.26 -15.38
N GLU A 292 7.18 -13.69 -16.41
CA GLU A 292 6.06 -12.87 -16.92
C GLU A 292 4.98 -12.63 -15.86
N GLU A 293 4.79 -13.57 -14.94
CA GLU A 293 3.91 -13.41 -13.78
C GLU A 293 4.55 -12.52 -12.71
N ALA A 294 5.81 -12.81 -12.32
CA ALA A 294 6.54 -12.07 -11.29
C ALA A 294 6.62 -10.56 -11.56
N ILE A 295 6.89 -10.15 -12.79
CA ILE A 295 6.95 -8.72 -13.17
C ILE A 295 5.57 -8.04 -13.26
N MET A 296 4.51 -8.72 -12.83
CA MET A 296 3.16 -8.18 -12.68
C MET A 296 2.76 -8.03 -11.21
N GLU A 297 3.59 -8.48 -10.27
CA GLU A 297 3.31 -8.54 -8.85
C GLU A 297 4.24 -7.59 -8.07
N GLY A 298 3.72 -6.91 -7.05
CA GLY A 298 4.52 -6.00 -6.21
C GLY A 298 5.52 -6.75 -5.32
N THR A 299 5.03 -7.80 -4.64
CA THR A 299 5.81 -8.76 -3.87
C THR A 299 5.58 -10.15 -4.43
N ILE A 300 6.65 -10.94 -4.58
CA ILE A 300 6.63 -12.35 -4.95
C ILE A 300 7.28 -13.20 -3.86
N LEU A 301 6.88 -14.46 -3.76
CA LEU A 301 7.55 -15.48 -2.95
C LEU A 301 8.23 -16.46 -3.90
N ILE A 302 9.55 -16.67 -3.76
CA ILE A 302 10.24 -17.69 -4.54
C ILE A 302 10.50 -18.91 -3.63
N ASN A 303 10.09 -20.08 -4.13
CA ASN A 303 10.42 -21.37 -3.56
C ASN A 303 11.56 -21.99 -4.38
N PHE A 304 12.75 -21.93 -3.82
CA PHE A 304 13.97 -22.41 -4.48
C PHE A 304 14.07 -23.93 -4.49
N THR A 305 14.79 -24.47 -5.48
CA THR A 305 15.03 -25.92 -5.62
C THR A 305 15.80 -26.53 -4.44
N ASP A 306 16.48 -25.74 -3.64
CA ASP A 306 17.15 -26.14 -2.40
C ASP A 306 16.23 -26.14 -1.16
N GLY A 307 14.93 -25.83 -1.34
CA GLY A 307 13.93 -25.76 -0.29
C GLY A 307 13.86 -24.40 0.45
N TYR A 308 14.80 -23.47 0.17
CA TYR A 308 14.74 -22.13 0.74
C TYR A 308 13.57 -21.33 0.13
N LYS A 309 12.99 -20.45 0.93
CA LYS A 309 11.91 -19.55 0.48
C LYS A 309 12.26 -18.12 0.86
N ALA A 310 12.10 -17.22 -0.09
CA ALA A 310 12.36 -15.80 0.15
C ALA A 310 11.33 -14.92 -0.56
N PHE A 311 10.98 -13.80 0.09
CA PHE A 311 10.20 -12.75 -0.52
C PHE A 311 11.10 -11.80 -1.30
N PHE A 312 10.60 -11.35 -2.45
CA PHE A 312 11.23 -10.31 -3.25
C PHE A 312 10.19 -9.23 -3.56
N ASN A 313 10.57 -7.98 -3.42
CA ASN A 313 9.71 -6.85 -3.73
C ASN A 313 10.34 -6.00 -4.83
N VAL A 314 9.49 -5.41 -5.67
CA VAL A 314 9.92 -4.50 -6.73
C VAL A 314 10.59 -3.26 -6.13
N ASP A 315 11.84 -3.03 -6.52
CA ASP A 315 12.62 -1.86 -6.17
C ASP A 315 12.53 -0.78 -7.25
N ARG A 316 12.82 -1.16 -8.51
CA ARG A 316 12.80 -0.26 -9.66
C ARG A 316 12.19 -0.95 -10.86
N ASN A 317 11.83 -0.14 -11.86
CA ASN A 317 11.53 -0.64 -13.19
C ASN A 317 12.27 0.17 -14.27
N ASN A 318 12.24 -0.34 -15.49
CA ASN A 318 12.88 0.30 -16.62
C ASN A 318 12.15 1.53 -17.19
N GLY A 319 11.14 2.08 -16.51
CA GLY A 319 10.40 3.26 -16.93
C GLY A 319 9.40 3.03 -18.09
N MET A 320 9.34 1.82 -18.64
CA MET A 320 8.44 1.51 -19.74
C MET A 320 7.05 1.17 -19.25
N SER A 321 6.04 1.82 -19.82
CA SER A 321 4.63 1.60 -19.46
C SER A 321 4.13 0.23 -19.93
N TYR A 322 3.16 -0.30 -19.20
CA TYR A 322 2.39 -1.46 -19.63
C TYR A 322 1.45 -1.07 -20.80
N ILE A 323 1.46 -1.85 -21.85
CA ILE A 323 0.61 -1.65 -23.02
C ILE A 323 -0.57 -2.62 -22.94
N ARG A 324 -1.78 -2.09 -22.74
CA ARG A 324 -2.99 -2.88 -22.64
C ARG A 324 -3.27 -3.62 -23.95
N GLY A 325 -3.61 -4.90 -23.86
CA GLY A 325 -3.89 -5.75 -25.03
C GLY A 325 -2.66 -6.41 -25.65
N LEU A 326 -1.44 -5.97 -25.29
CA LEU A 326 -0.22 -6.63 -25.72
C LEU A 326 0.04 -7.89 -24.87
N LYS A 327 0.44 -9.00 -25.52
CA LYS A 327 0.80 -10.24 -24.81
C LYS A 327 1.92 -9.99 -23.78
N ALA A 328 1.88 -10.71 -22.64
CA ALA A 328 2.86 -10.56 -21.57
C ALA A 328 4.32 -10.65 -22.10
N THR A 329 4.61 -11.65 -22.92
CA THR A 329 5.94 -11.86 -23.53
C THR A 329 6.41 -10.70 -24.42
N ALA A 330 5.50 -9.94 -25.02
CA ALA A 330 5.80 -8.80 -25.89
C ALA A 330 5.90 -7.45 -25.13
N GLN A 331 5.50 -7.40 -23.86
CA GLN A 331 5.66 -6.20 -23.02
C GLN A 331 7.14 -5.83 -22.90
N LYS A 332 7.48 -4.55 -23.05
CA LYS A 332 8.85 -4.04 -22.93
C LYS A 332 9.27 -3.78 -21.50
N ARG A 333 8.29 -3.67 -20.58
CA ARG A 333 8.50 -3.41 -19.15
C ARG A 333 9.30 -4.53 -18.51
N TYR A 334 10.31 -4.14 -17.69
CA TYR A 334 11.09 -5.04 -16.83
C TYR A 334 11.18 -4.46 -15.42
N TRP A 335 11.12 -5.31 -14.40
CA TRP A 335 11.21 -4.93 -13.01
C TRP A 335 12.43 -5.53 -12.34
N TYR A 336 13.10 -4.70 -11.53
CA TYR A 336 14.22 -5.08 -10.69
C TYR A 336 13.71 -5.27 -9.27
N PHE A 337 14.21 -6.28 -8.59
CA PHE A 337 13.73 -6.71 -7.29
C PHE A 337 14.81 -6.56 -6.23
N ARG A 338 14.41 -6.54 -4.95
CA ARG A 338 15.25 -6.81 -3.79
C ARG A 338 14.62 -7.91 -2.96
N GLU A 339 15.47 -8.73 -2.32
CA GLU A 339 15.03 -9.66 -1.29
C GLU A 339 14.55 -8.86 -0.08
N VAL A 340 13.43 -9.28 0.52
CA VAL A 340 12.79 -8.61 1.65
C VAL A 340 12.33 -9.65 2.68
N ASP A 341 12.19 -9.20 3.92
CA ASP A 341 11.85 -10.07 5.06
C ASP A 341 10.36 -10.44 5.14
N ALA A 342 9.48 -9.74 4.42
CA ALA A 342 8.03 -9.93 4.48
C ALA A 342 7.32 -9.41 3.22
N ILE A 343 6.00 -9.59 3.15
CA ILE A 343 5.16 -8.90 2.17
C ILE A 343 5.23 -7.40 2.47
N LYS A 344 5.53 -6.59 1.44
CA LYS A 344 5.69 -5.14 1.56
C LYS A 344 4.50 -4.42 0.96
N GLY A 345 3.94 -3.51 1.74
CA GLY A 345 2.87 -2.58 1.36
C GLY A 345 3.39 -1.19 1.00
N TYR A 346 2.74 -0.16 1.55
CA TYR A 346 3.08 1.24 1.30
C TYR A 346 4.51 1.58 1.76
N GLY A 347 5.15 2.46 1.01
CA GLY A 347 6.42 3.07 1.36
C GLY A 347 7.01 3.90 0.23
N TYR A 348 7.64 5.02 0.56
CA TYR A 348 8.22 5.95 -0.43
C TYR A 348 9.52 5.43 -1.07
N LYS A 349 10.19 4.48 -0.42
CA LYS A 349 11.36 3.75 -0.94
C LYS A 349 11.32 2.29 -0.46
N ILE A 350 12.08 1.41 -1.13
CA ILE A 350 12.03 -0.04 -0.87
C ILE A 350 12.36 -0.39 0.59
N ASP A 351 13.39 0.23 1.16
CA ASP A 351 13.85 -0.07 2.51
C ASP A 351 12.94 0.48 3.62
N ALA A 352 12.02 1.40 3.26
CA ALA A 352 11.07 2.01 4.17
C ALA A 352 9.67 1.38 4.11
N LYS A 353 9.43 0.38 3.25
CA LYS A 353 8.08 -0.18 3.05
C LYS A 353 7.53 -0.87 4.30
N ILE A 354 6.27 -0.65 4.57
CA ILE A 354 5.54 -1.29 5.67
C ILE A 354 5.44 -2.80 5.42
N SER A 355 5.87 -3.63 6.40
CA SER A 355 5.60 -5.06 6.36
C SER A 355 4.15 -5.32 6.73
N ILE A 356 3.41 -5.96 5.82
CA ILE A 356 1.97 -6.20 5.91
C ILE A 356 1.62 -7.68 6.01
N LYS A 357 0.38 -7.98 6.39
CA LYS A 357 -0.14 -9.34 6.56
C LYS A 357 -1.44 -9.54 5.78
N PRO A 358 -1.65 -10.71 5.17
CA PRO A 358 -2.92 -11.07 4.55
C PRO A 358 -4.08 -11.09 5.54
N GLY A 359 -5.28 -10.84 5.04
CA GLY A 359 -6.50 -10.95 5.84
C GLY A 359 -6.81 -9.72 6.71
N VAL A 360 -5.85 -8.81 6.89
CA VAL A 360 -5.95 -7.60 7.73
C VAL A 360 -5.38 -6.34 7.07
N THR A 361 -5.02 -6.43 5.79
CA THR A 361 -4.49 -5.29 5.03
C THR A 361 -5.38 -4.96 3.86
N PHE A 362 -5.64 -3.66 3.70
CA PHE A 362 -6.24 -3.07 2.51
C PHE A 362 -5.24 -2.18 1.80
N ALA A 363 -5.28 -2.22 0.47
CA ALA A 363 -4.72 -1.17 -0.37
C ALA A 363 -5.83 -0.19 -0.76
N GLY A 364 -5.50 1.10 -0.81
CA GLY A 364 -6.43 2.17 -1.13
C GLY A 364 -5.75 3.45 -1.62
N ASP A 365 -6.57 4.46 -1.87
CA ASP A 365 -6.11 5.80 -2.25
C ASP A 365 -5.55 6.55 -1.03
N VAL A 366 -4.27 6.35 -0.74
CA VAL A 366 -3.62 6.94 0.45
C VAL A 366 -3.56 8.47 0.42
N LEU A 367 -3.66 9.11 -0.75
CA LEU A 367 -3.67 10.57 -0.85
C LEU A 367 -5.04 11.15 -0.45
N ASN A 368 -6.13 10.47 -0.79
CA ASN A 368 -7.48 10.97 -0.57
C ASN A 368 -8.20 10.32 0.61
N ILE A 369 -7.75 9.15 1.06
CA ILE A 369 -8.28 8.45 2.23
C ILE A 369 -7.32 8.57 3.41
N GLY A 370 -6.03 8.51 3.15
CA GLY A 370 -4.96 8.55 4.16
C GLY A 370 -4.47 7.17 4.58
N LEU A 371 -3.16 7.07 4.84
CA LEU A 371 -2.51 5.89 5.39
C LEU A 371 -2.98 5.62 6.84
N GLY A 372 -2.90 4.37 7.27
CA GLY A 372 -3.14 3.97 8.66
C GLY A 372 -4.59 3.97 9.11
N LYS A 373 -5.54 4.24 8.20
CA LYS A 373 -6.97 4.19 8.55
C LYS A 373 -7.38 2.75 8.81
N VAL A 374 -8.01 2.52 9.96
CA VAL A 374 -8.64 1.23 10.28
C VAL A 374 -10.02 1.18 9.67
N VAL A 375 -10.27 0.12 8.90
CA VAL A 375 -11.53 -0.06 8.16
C VAL A 375 -12.18 -1.38 8.57
N VAL A 376 -13.48 -1.33 8.82
CA VAL A 376 -14.34 -2.51 8.92
C VAL A 376 -15.23 -2.56 7.67
N ILE A 377 -15.22 -3.67 6.95
CA ILE A 377 -16.15 -3.93 5.85
C ILE A 377 -17.28 -4.84 6.33
N GLU A 378 -18.50 -4.54 5.90
CA GLU A 378 -19.72 -5.31 6.16
C GLU A 378 -20.30 -5.84 4.85
N HIS A 379 -20.56 -7.14 4.79
CA HIS A 379 -21.28 -7.75 3.68
C HIS A 379 -22.28 -8.80 4.20
N THR A 380 -23.24 -9.13 3.38
CA THR A 380 -24.23 -10.19 3.68
C THR A 380 -23.91 -11.43 2.88
N GLN A 381 -23.82 -12.57 3.53
CA GLN A 381 -23.64 -13.88 2.91
C GLN A 381 -24.52 -14.90 3.64
N GLY A 382 -25.34 -15.65 2.88
CA GLY A 382 -26.28 -16.62 3.47
C GLY A 382 -27.27 -15.97 4.44
N GLY A 383 -27.72 -14.73 4.17
CA GLY A 383 -28.64 -13.98 5.04
C GLY A 383 -28.04 -13.43 6.32
N ARG A 384 -26.74 -13.69 6.58
CA ARG A 384 -26.03 -13.22 7.79
C ARG A 384 -25.05 -12.09 7.43
N LYS A 385 -24.94 -11.12 8.34
CA LYS A 385 -23.94 -10.05 8.25
C LYS A 385 -22.60 -10.54 8.71
N HIS A 386 -21.59 -10.31 7.90
CA HIS A 386 -20.20 -10.61 8.19
C HIS A 386 -19.39 -9.31 8.24
N LEU A 387 -18.60 -9.16 9.29
CA LEU A 387 -17.71 -8.02 9.48
C LEU A 387 -16.26 -8.48 9.38
N ARG A 388 -15.43 -7.71 8.70
CA ARG A 388 -13.98 -7.95 8.60
C ARG A 388 -13.23 -6.64 8.81
N MET A 389 -12.21 -6.67 9.66
CA MET A 389 -11.37 -5.51 9.96
C MET A 389 -10.00 -5.63 9.28
N GLY A 390 -9.46 -4.49 8.87
CA GLY A 390 -8.09 -4.35 8.39
C GLY A 390 -7.63 -2.90 8.42
N VAL A 391 -6.38 -2.68 8.02
CA VAL A 391 -5.71 -1.38 8.00
C VAL A 391 -5.39 -1.00 6.56
N ILE A 392 -5.60 0.26 6.17
CA ILE A 392 -5.06 0.80 4.92
C ILE A 392 -3.56 1.02 5.14
N ALA A 393 -2.77 0.03 4.74
CA ALA A 393 -1.32 0.00 4.89
C ALA A 393 -0.61 -0.28 3.55
N ASP A 394 -1.37 -0.25 2.45
CA ASP A 394 -0.87 -0.45 1.09
C ASP A 394 -1.57 0.49 0.12
N THR A 395 -1.02 0.61 -1.08
CA THR A 395 -1.59 1.38 -2.18
C THR A 395 -1.24 0.76 -3.51
N GLY A 396 -1.87 1.24 -4.54
CA GLY A 396 -1.56 0.85 -5.91
C GLY A 396 -2.12 1.90 -6.86
N GLY A 397 -1.67 1.89 -8.08
CA GLY A 397 -2.05 2.97 -8.93
C GLY A 397 -3.44 2.88 -9.54
N ALA A 398 -4.22 1.87 -9.23
CA ALA A 398 -5.65 1.89 -9.50
C ALA A 398 -6.41 2.86 -8.59
N PHE A 399 -5.72 3.43 -7.57
CA PHE A 399 -6.31 4.22 -6.50
C PHE A 399 -6.06 5.73 -6.61
N LEU A 400 -5.67 6.25 -7.77
CA LEU A 400 -5.37 7.67 -7.91
C LEU A 400 -6.19 8.33 -9.04
N PRO A 401 -7.25 9.09 -8.68
CA PRO A 401 -8.03 9.08 -7.44
C PRO A 401 -9.11 8.00 -7.45
N ASN A 402 -9.32 7.33 -6.32
CA ASN A 402 -10.31 6.28 -6.22
C ASN A 402 -10.97 6.22 -4.82
N LEU A 403 -12.17 6.81 -4.71
CA LEU A 403 -12.95 6.89 -3.47
C LEU A 403 -14.10 5.87 -3.43
N TYR A 404 -14.04 4.83 -4.24
CA TYR A 404 -15.13 3.86 -4.37
C TYR A 404 -14.68 2.40 -4.33
N GLN A 405 -13.39 2.16 -4.07
CA GLN A 405 -12.81 0.82 -4.08
C GLN A 405 -11.74 0.66 -2.98
N LEU A 406 -11.68 -0.53 -2.43
CA LEU A 406 -10.55 -1.05 -1.65
C LEU A 406 -10.05 -2.34 -2.30
N ASP A 407 -8.77 -2.64 -2.14
CA ASP A 407 -8.18 -3.90 -2.57
C ASP A 407 -7.70 -4.68 -1.33
N PHE A 408 -8.19 -5.91 -1.18
CA PHE A 408 -7.96 -6.73 0.00
C PHE A 408 -6.85 -7.74 -0.25
N LEU A 409 -5.80 -7.73 0.59
CA LEU A 409 -4.73 -8.71 0.54
C LEU A 409 -5.26 -10.08 1.02
N ALA A 410 -5.57 -10.95 0.07
CA ALA A 410 -6.29 -12.19 0.33
C ALA A 410 -5.40 -13.32 0.90
N GLY A 411 -4.10 -13.34 0.55
CA GLY A 411 -3.21 -14.41 0.98
C GLY A 411 -1.92 -14.52 0.18
N VAL A 412 -1.21 -15.61 0.48
CA VAL A 412 -0.12 -16.15 -0.33
C VAL A 412 -0.61 -17.45 -0.96
N PHE A 413 -0.47 -17.62 -2.26
CA PHE A 413 -1.01 -18.77 -3.01
C PHE A 413 0.03 -19.37 -3.93
N ASN A 414 -0.05 -20.68 -4.14
CA ASN A 414 0.85 -21.36 -5.06
C ASN A 414 0.44 -21.14 -6.54
N ASN A 415 -0.83 -20.80 -6.79
CA ASN A 415 -1.34 -20.63 -8.15
C ASN A 415 -2.67 -19.85 -8.17
N LYS A 416 -3.05 -19.42 -9.37
CA LYS A 416 -4.30 -18.68 -9.63
C LYS A 416 -5.58 -19.47 -9.29
N LYS A 417 -5.53 -20.82 -9.32
CA LYS A 417 -6.69 -21.65 -8.98
C LYS A 417 -7.00 -21.57 -7.49
N GLU A 418 -5.99 -21.74 -6.63
CA GLU A 418 -6.12 -21.57 -5.19
C GLU A 418 -6.61 -20.16 -4.83
N PHE A 419 -6.02 -19.14 -5.45
CA PHE A 419 -6.47 -17.76 -5.29
C PHE A 419 -7.94 -17.61 -5.68
N GLY A 420 -8.35 -18.10 -6.87
CA GLY A 420 -9.73 -18.04 -7.34
C GLY A 420 -10.71 -18.72 -6.39
N GLN A 421 -10.36 -19.88 -5.83
CA GLN A 421 -11.16 -20.57 -4.81
C GLN A 421 -11.31 -19.74 -3.52
N LYS A 422 -10.23 -19.10 -3.07
CA LYS A 422 -10.26 -18.26 -1.87
C LYS A 422 -11.11 -17.01 -2.06
N ILE A 423 -10.90 -16.29 -3.15
CA ILE A 423 -11.60 -15.02 -3.40
C ILE A 423 -13.10 -15.19 -3.68
N SER A 424 -13.54 -16.36 -4.17
CA SER A 424 -14.97 -16.66 -4.36
C SER A 424 -15.78 -16.63 -3.05
N GLN A 425 -15.10 -16.73 -1.91
CA GLN A 425 -15.69 -16.64 -0.56
C GLN A 425 -15.67 -15.22 0.00
N LEU A 426 -15.09 -14.25 -0.71
CA LEU A 426 -14.97 -12.88 -0.28
C LEU A 426 -15.94 -11.97 -1.06
N PRO A 427 -16.48 -10.92 -0.46
CA PRO A 427 -17.46 -10.05 -1.12
C PRO A 427 -16.80 -9.25 -2.25
N ASP A 428 -17.56 -8.99 -3.33
CA ASP A 428 -17.17 -8.04 -4.38
C ASP A 428 -17.57 -6.61 -4.06
N TYR A 429 -18.58 -6.45 -3.18
CA TYR A 429 -19.07 -5.18 -2.69
C TYR A 429 -19.34 -5.27 -1.19
N ALA A 430 -19.06 -4.19 -0.48
CA ALA A 430 -19.27 -4.12 0.96
C ALA A 430 -19.60 -2.68 1.39
N THR A 431 -20.35 -2.54 2.49
CA THR A 431 -20.38 -1.30 3.25
C THR A 431 -19.10 -1.18 4.05
N ALA A 432 -18.49 0.00 4.11
CA ALA A 432 -17.26 0.19 4.88
C ALA A 432 -17.45 1.25 5.97
N TYR A 433 -16.67 1.10 7.03
CA TYR A 433 -16.67 1.99 8.19
C TYR A 433 -15.22 2.26 8.60
N PHE A 434 -14.89 3.53 8.80
CA PHE A 434 -13.66 3.91 9.49
C PHE A 434 -13.87 3.89 11.00
N LEU A 435 -12.84 3.50 11.73
CA LEU A 435 -12.78 3.57 13.19
C LEU A 435 -11.79 4.65 13.61
N ILE A 436 -12.26 5.60 14.44
CA ILE A 436 -11.44 6.65 15.03
C ILE A 436 -11.66 6.61 16.54
N LYS A 437 -10.61 6.54 17.36
CA LYS A 437 -10.72 6.53 18.83
C LYS A 437 -11.45 7.78 19.31
N LYS A 438 -12.44 7.58 20.19
CA LYS A 438 -13.10 8.69 20.92
C LYS A 438 -12.17 9.34 21.89
#